data_67ee58eb04ff4270e7ad749a8133953a
#
_entry.id   67ee58eb04ff4270e7ad749a8133953a
#
_cell.length_a   1.000
_cell.length_b   1.000
_cell.length_c   1.000
_cell.angle_alpha   90.00
_cell.angle_beta   90.00
_cell.angle_gamma   90.00
#
_symmetry.space_group_name_H-M   'P 1'
#
loop_
_entity.id
_entity.type
_entity.pdbx_description
1 polymer ?
#
loop_
_entity_poly.entity_id
_entity_poly.type
_entity_poly.pdbx_seq_one_letter_code
_entity_poly.pdbx_strand_id
1 'polypeptide(L)'
;MLFRSRLNATSDLPWERRKVNVDGTDVFLMDYFSEVQFYDYTKITKRATAFATGDMPENYHLTFSKTEANDADCIKVLEAGGNVAVVCSLPVYKTAKAAGSLPYPYDTPDAIDGDAHDYRPVDGDRRGNIRGGLIVALKAKGDAKHDTSGFVIR
;
A
#
# COMPACT_ATOMS: atom_id res chain seq x y z
N MET A 1 -16.23 7.76 10.71
CA MET A 1 -16.29 7.09 9.39
C MET A 1 -16.89 5.71 9.55
N LEU A 2 -18.02 5.48 8.92
CA LEU A 2 -18.83 4.28 9.18
C LEU A 2 -18.61 3.16 8.14
N PHE A 3 -18.21 3.51 6.94
CA PHE A 3 -18.08 2.55 5.84
C PHE A 3 -16.64 2.48 5.31
N ARG A 4 -16.27 1.28 4.84
CA ARG A 4 -14.95 0.97 4.27
C ARG A 4 -15.17 0.29 2.93
N SER A 5 -14.39 0.67 1.92
CA SER A 5 -14.48 0.06 0.60
C SER A 5 -13.12 -0.11 -0.05
N ARG A 6 -12.87 -1.29 -0.60
CA ARG A 6 -11.76 -1.58 -1.48
C ARG A 6 -12.27 -1.68 -2.90
N LEU A 7 -11.88 -0.74 -3.76
CA LEU A 7 -12.42 -0.62 -5.12
C LEU A 7 -11.66 -1.48 -6.13
N ASN A 8 -10.35 -1.62 -5.97
CA ASN A 8 -9.49 -2.39 -6.85
C ASN A 8 -9.20 -3.77 -6.23
N ALA A 9 -9.97 -4.80 -6.59
CA ALA A 9 -9.68 -6.17 -6.16
C ALA A 9 -8.52 -6.78 -6.98
N THR A 10 -8.61 -6.69 -8.31
CA THR A 10 -7.64 -7.24 -9.28
C THR A 10 -7.18 -6.21 -10.31
N SER A 11 -7.64 -4.97 -10.21
CA SER A 11 -7.31 -3.84 -11.09
C SER A 11 -6.48 -2.79 -10.36
N ASP A 12 -6.01 -1.79 -11.10
CA ASP A 12 -5.32 -0.62 -10.56
C ASP A 12 -5.87 0.65 -11.23
N LEU A 13 -7.19 0.81 -11.14
CA LEU A 13 -7.91 1.95 -11.73
C LEU A 13 -7.76 3.19 -10.85
N PRO A 14 -7.59 4.39 -11.47
CA PRO A 14 -7.45 5.65 -10.76
C PRO A 14 -8.81 6.18 -10.29
N TRP A 15 -9.37 5.58 -9.25
CA TRP A 15 -10.68 5.93 -8.70
C TRP A 15 -10.74 7.37 -8.18
N GLU A 16 -9.61 7.93 -7.76
CA GLU A 16 -9.47 9.33 -7.36
C GLU A 16 -9.81 10.33 -8.47
N ARG A 17 -9.83 9.86 -9.74
CA ARG A 17 -10.17 10.68 -10.90
C ARG A 17 -11.56 10.41 -11.45
N ARG A 18 -12.27 9.45 -10.88
CA ARG A 18 -13.61 9.09 -11.34
C ARG A 18 -14.64 10.09 -10.85
N LYS A 19 -15.57 10.43 -11.76
CA LYS A 19 -16.71 11.29 -11.46
C LYS A 19 -18.00 10.49 -11.55
N VAL A 20 -18.99 10.92 -10.79
CA VAL A 20 -20.37 10.46 -10.84
C VAL A 20 -21.27 11.64 -11.16
N ASN A 21 -22.33 11.41 -11.94
CA ASN A 21 -23.31 12.43 -12.23
C ASN A 21 -24.39 12.41 -11.13
N VAL A 22 -24.54 13.52 -10.46
CA VAL A 22 -25.54 13.72 -9.41
C VAL A 22 -26.42 14.90 -9.84
N ASP A 23 -27.67 14.62 -10.17
CA ASP A 23 -28.65 15.63 -10.61
C ASP A 23 -28.14 16.56 -11.72
N GLY A 24 -27.43 15.98 -12.70
CA GLY A 24 -26.87 16.73 -13.83
C GLY A 24 -25.52 17.37 -13.59
N THR A 25 -24.94 17.23 -12.39
CA THR A 25 -23.62 17.77 -12.03
C THR A 25 -22.60 16.64 -11.85
N ASP A 26 -21.45 16.78 -12.49
CA ASP A 26 -20.33 15.83 -12.33
C ASP A 26 -19.50 16.18 -11.09
N VAL A 27 -19.49 15.29 -10.10
CA VAL A 27 -18.69 15.40 -8.89
C VAL A 27 -17.70 14.24 -8.79
N PHE A 28 -16.56 14.44 -8.13
CA PHE A 28 -15.65 13.32 -7.90
C PHE A 28 -16.30 12.27 -6.99
N LEU A 29 -16.12 11.00 -7.35
CA LEU A 29 -16.71 9.86 -6.62
C LEU A 29 -16.36 9.90 -5.13
N MET A 30 -15.11 10.17 -4.81
CA MET A 30 -14.64 10.16 -3.42
C MET A 30 -15.16 11.35 -2.62
N ASP A 31 -15.34 12.50 -3.25
CA ASP A 31 -15.98 13.67 -2.61
C ASP A 31 -17.47 13.40 -2.34
N TYR A 32 -18.16 12.76 -3.30
CA TYR A 32 -19.57 12.41 -3.14
C TYR A 32 -19.79 11.40 -2.00
N PHE A 33 -18.86 10.43 -1.85
CA PHE A 33 -18.88 9.46 -0.76
C PHE A 33 -17.88 9.81 0.35
N SER A 34 -17.89 11.04 0.81
CA SER A 34 -16.94 11.56 1.80
C SER A 34 -16.94 10.78 3.12
N GLU A 35 -18.04 10.13 3.48
CA GLU A 35 -18.16 9.29 4.69
C GLU A 35 -17.58 7.88 4.53
N VAL A 36 -17.12 7.52 3.33
CA VAL A 36 -16.53 6.21 3.06
C VAL A 36 -15.02 6.30 3.08
N GLN A 37 -14.35 5.45 3.85
CA GLN A 37 -12.90 5.26 3.73
C GLN A 37 -12.63 4.27 2.61
N PHE A 38 -12.02 4.76 1.53
CA PHE A 38 -11.51 3.93 0.45
C PHE A 38 -10.08 3.51 0.72
N TYR A 39 -9.71 2.31 0.28
CA TYR A 39 -8.33 1.85 0.35
C TYR A 39 -8.05 0.82 -0.75
N ASP A 40 -6.85 0.87 -1.30
CA ASP A 40 -6.41 -0.03 -2.37
C ASP A 40 -4.91 -0.29 -2.29
N TYR A 41 -4.49 -1.32 -3.03
CA TYR A 41 -3.10 -1.49 -3.43
C TYR A 41 -2.89 -0.90 -4.83
N THR A 42 -1.69 -0.39 -5.08
CA THR A 42 -1.29 0.10 -6.41
C THR A 42 0.12 -0.36 -6.76
N LYS A 43 0.35 -0.60 -8.04
CA LYS A 43 1.68 -0.81 -8.63
C LYS A 43 2.15 0.42 -9.41
N ILE A 44 1.39 1.50 -9.37
CA ILE A 44 1.69 2.75 -10.07
C ILE A 44 2.38 3.70 -9.08
N THR A 45 3.70 3.85 -9.23
CA THR A 45 4.55 4.66 -8.35
C THR A 45 4.04 6.08 -8.17
N LYS A 46 3.62 6.73 -9.26
CA LYS A 46 3.08 8.09 -9.21
C LYS A 46 1.84 8.23 -8.30
N ARG A 47 0.98 7.22 -8.28
CA ARG A 47 -0.21 7.22 -7.38
C ARG A 47 0.21 7.05 -5.92
N ALA A 48 1.11 6.10 -5.65
CA ALA A 48 1.59 5.85 -4.30
C ALA A 48 2.36 7.04 -3.71
N THR A 49 3.20 7.71 -4.52
CA THR A 49 3.91 8.91 -4.07
C THR A 49 2.96 10.09 -3.87
N ALA A 50 1.98 10.30 -4.77
CA ALA A 50 0.96 11.34 -4.59
C ALA A 50 0.16 11.13 -3.29
N PHE A 51 -0.18 9.89 -2.95
CA PHE A 51 -0.80 9.59 -1.66
C PHE A 51 0.14 9.94 -0.50
N ALA A 52 1.41 9.55 -0.57
CA ALA A 52 2.39 9.79 0.49
C ALA A 52 2.65 11.31 0.72
N THR A 53 2.56 12.12 -0.33
CA THR A 53 2.75 13.58 -0.26
C THR A 53 1.46 14.36 0.03
N GLY A 54 0.33 13.70 0.16
CA GLY A 54 -0.96 14.33 0.47
C GLY A 54 -1.75 14.85 -0.73
N ASP A 55 -1.34 14.46 -1.94
CA ASP A 55 -1.99 14.88 -3.20
C ASP A 55 -3.12 13.93 -3.65
N MET A 56 -3.74 13.24 -2.69
CA MET A 56 -4.88 12.34 -2.88
C MET A 56 -6.06 12.74 -1.99
N PRO A 57 -7.30 12.35 -2.33
CA PRO A 57 -8.45 12.56 -1.46
C PRO A 57 -8.19 12.03 -0.04
N GLU A 58 -8.61 12.76 0.97
CA GLU A 58 -8.35 12.43 2.39
C GLU A 58 -8.91 11.07 2.80
N ASN A 59 -10.01 10.68 2.16
CA ASN A 59 -10.68 9.40 2.40
C ASN A 59 -10.18 8.25 1.50
N TYR A 60 -9.01 8.42 0.85
CA TYR A 60 -8.38 7.37 0.03
C TYR A 60 -6.99 7.01 0.56
N HIS A 61 -6.78 5.75 0.90
CA HIS A 61 -5.50 5.21 1.33
C HIS A 61 -4.92 4.28 0.28
N LEU A 62 -3.65 4.47 -0.08
CA LEU A 62 -2.93 3.62 -1.03
C LEU A 62 -1.72 2.97 -0.38
N THR A 63 -1.57 1.67 -0.61
CA THR A 63 -0.37 0.90 -0.27
C THR A 63 0.28 0.44 -1.57
N PHE A 64 1.57 0.73 -1.75
CA PHE A 64 2.31 0.29 -2.94
C PHE A 64 2.62 -1.20 -2.86
N SER A 65 2.49 -1.91 -3.97
CA SER A 65 2.80 -3.34 -4.04
C SER A 65 4.14 -3.59 -4.71
N LYS A 66 5.04 -4.28 -3.99
CA LYS A 66 6.26 -4.80 -4.59
C LYS A 66 5.94 -5.84 -5.67
N THR A 67 6.71 -5.80 -6.74
CA THR A 67 6.78 -6.83 -7.79
C THR A 67 8.21 -7.35 -7.92
N GLU A 68 8.43 -8.29 -8.84
CA GLU A 68 9.78 -8.82 -9.14
C GLU A 68 10.74 -7.78 -9.75
N ALA A 69 10.24 -6.64 -10.25
CA ALA A 69 11.01 -5.70 -11.05
C ALA A 69 10.92 -4.22 -10.60
N ASN A 70 10.31 -3.92 -9.44
CA ASN A 70 10.04 -2.52 -9.04
C ASN A 70 10.73 -2.08 -7.74
N ASP A 71 11.85 -2.69 -7.36
CA ASP A 71 12.56 -2.36 -6.11
C ASP A 71 12.94 -0.88 -6.01
N ALA A 72 13.41 -0.27 -7.10
CA ALA A 72 13.74 1.15 -7.11
C ALA A 72 12.50 2.05 -6.87
N ASP A 73 11.34 1.64 -7.33
CA ASP A 73 10.09 2.35 -7.08
C ASP A 73 9.60 2.14 -5.65
N CYS A 74 9.80 0.96 -5.08
CA CYS A 74 9.54 0.71 -3.66
C CYS A 74 10.33 1.69 -2.78
N ILE A 75 11.62 1.87 -3.07
CA ILE A 75 12.49 2.83 -2.34
C ILE A 75 11.94 4.24 -2.45
N LYS A 76 11.59 4.71 -3.66
CA LYS A 76 11.01 6.05 -3.87
C LYS A 76 9.73 6.26 -3.05
N VAL A 77 8.85 5.26 -3.02
CA VAL A 77 7.60 5.35 -2.25
C VAL A 77 7.87 5.41 -0.76
N LEU A 78 8.79 4.59 -0.24
CA LEU A 78 9.20 4.59 1.17
C LEU A 78 9.81 5.93 1.57
N GLU A 79 10.71 6.48 0.75
CA GLU A 79 11.33 7.79 0.97
C GLU A 79 10.32 8.93 0.97
N ALA A 80 9.28 8.83 0.14
CA ALA A 80 8.17 9.77 0.13
C ALA A 80 7.24 9.63 1.37
N GLY A 81 7.39 8.59 2.17
CA GLY A 81 6.57 8.31 3.35
C GLY A 81 5.40 7.36 3.10
N GLY A 82 5.33 6.74 1.92
CA GLY A 82 4.29 5.76 1.58
C GLY A 82 4.64 4.36 2.06
N ASN A 83 3.63 3.53 2.29
CA ASN A 83 3.80 2.15 2.71
C ASN A 83 3.95 1.21 1.52
N VAL A 84 4.79 0.19 1.67
CA VAL A 84 5.05 -0.82 0.64
C VAL A 84 4.71 -2.22 1.15
N ALA A 85 3.79 -2.89 0.47
CA ALA A 85 3.48 -4.29 0.73
C ALA A 85 4.50 -5.22 0.06
N VAL A 86 5.09 -6.11 0.84
CA VAL A 86 6.13 -7.04 0.41
C VAL A 86 5.75 -8.46 0.81
N VAL A 87 5.72 -9.35 -0.16
CA VAL A 87 5.49 -10.78 0.12
C VAL A 87 6.81 -11.44 0.48
N CYS A 88 6.84 -12.11 1.61
CA CYS A 88 8.02 -12.75 2.19
C CYS A 88 7.83 -14.26 2.29
N SER A 89 8.93 -15.01 2.13
CA SER A 89 8.96 -16.41 2.53
C SER A 89 8.69 -16.54 4.03
N LEU A 90 8.25 -17.71 4.48
CA LEU A 90 7.89 -17.89 5.89
C LEU A 90 9.04 -17.56 6.86
N PRO A 91 10.31 -17.93 6.62
CA PRO A 91 11.42 -17.53 7.48
C PRO A 91 11.59 -16.02 7.54
N VAL A 92 11.62 -15.34 6.39
CA VAL A 92 11.79 -13.89 6.30
C VAL A 92 10.63 -13.15 6.96
N TYR A 93 9.39 -13.59 6.72
CA TYR A 93 8.22 -13.03 7.37
C TYR A 93 8.28 -13.12 8.90
N LYS A 94 8.65 -14.29 9.44
CA LYS A 94 8.80 -14.46 10.89
C LYS A 94 9.88 -13.56 11.48
N THR A 95 11.00 -13.42 10.78
CA THR A 95 12.09 -12.54 11.20
C THR A 95 11.66 -11.08 11.16
N ALA A 96 11.05 -10.63 10.07
CA ALA A 96 10.54 -9.26 9.93
C ALA A 96 9.50 -8.92 11.01
N LYS A 97 8.57 -9.84 11.27
CA LYS A 97 7.55 -9.68 12.32
C LYS A 97 8.17 -9.57 13.71
N ALA A 98 9.15 -10.40 14.04
CA ALA A 98 9.81 -10.40 15.34
C ALA A 98 10.70 -9.17 15.55
N ALA A 99 11.42 -8.74 14.51
CA ALA A 99 12.33 -7.60 14.55
C ALA A 99 11.61 -6.25 14.37
N GLY A 100 10.39 -6.24 13.81
CA GLY A 100 9.71 -5.01 13.39
C GLY A 100 10.44 -4.27 12.26
N SER A 101 11.27 -4.99 11.50
CA SER A 101 12.08 -4.43 10.42
C SER A 101 12.34 -5.43 9.30
N LEU A 102 12.56 -4.92 8.10
CA LEU A 102 12.98 -5.69 6.93
C LEU A 102 14.13 -4.93 6.24
N PRO A 103 15.38 -5.14 6.67
CA PRO A 103 16.50 -4.30 6.23
C PRO A 103 16.86 -4.48 4.76
N TYR A 104 16.73 -5.67 4.22
CA TYR A 104 17.05 -5.94 2.83
C TYR A 104 15.79 -6.26 2.02
N PRO A 105 15.65 -5.77 0.77
CA PRO A 105 16.60 -4.92 0.01
C PRO A 105 16.48 -3.41 0.27
N TYR A 106 15.69 -2.97 1.21
CA TYR A 106 15.25 -1.57 1.29
C TYR A 106 15.97 -0.73 2.35
N ASP A 107 16.81 -1.35 3.16
CA ASP A 107 17.45 -0.69 4.32
C ASP A 107 16.42 0.11 5.16
N THR A 108 15.21 -0.39 5.23
CA THR A 108 14.09 0.28 5.88
C THR A 108 13.87 -0.34 7.24
N PRO A 109 13.91 0.48 8.29
CA PRO A 109 13.87 -0.05 9.64
C PRO A 109 12.53 -0.61 10.07
N ASP A 110 11.41 -0.09 9.52
CA ASP A 110 10.09 -0.38 10.08
C ASP A 110 9.28 -1.33 9.19
N ALA A 111 8.94 -2.48 9.74
CA ALA A 111 8.03 -3.44 9.13
C ALA A 111 6.92 -3.82 10.11
N ILE A 112 5.72 -3.99 9.60
CA ILE A 112 4.55 -4.46 10.35
C ILE A 112 4.05 -5.79 9.82
N ASP A 113 3.32 -6.52 10.65
CA ASP A 113 2.62 -7.74 10.27
C ASP A 113 1.40 -7.41 9.38
N GLY A 114 1.56 -7.57 8.07
CA GLY A 114 0.50 -7.33 7.11
C GLY A 114 -0.61 -8.38 7.09
N ASP A 115 -0.36 -9.55 7.68
CA ASP A 115 -1.36 -10.62 7.82
C ASP A 115 -2.23 -10.50 9.09
N ALA A 116 -1.95 -9.52 9.96
CA ALA A 116 -2.76 -9.29 11.15
C ALA A 116 -4.17 -8.80 10.81
N HIS A 117 -4.34 -8.06 9.73
CA HIS A 117 -5.62 -7.58 9.17
C HIS A 117 -5.45 -7.12 7.73
N ASP A 118 -6.56 -6.94 7.02
CA ASP A 118 -6.58 -6.47 5.62
C ASP A 118 -6.86 -4.96 5.48
N TYR A 119 -7.21 -4.28 6.55
CA TYR A 119 -7.58 -2.86 6.52
C TYR A 119 -6.35 -1.95 6.65
N ARG A 120 -5.73 -1.59 5.53
CA ARG A 120 -4.47 -0.83 5.47
C ARG A 120 -4.50 0.58 6.05
N PRO A 121 -5.62 1.34 6.05
CA PRO A 121 -5.64 2.67 6.68
C PRO A 121 -5.22 2.73 8.15
N VAL A 122 -5.36 1.63 8.90
CA VAL A 122 -4.92 1.57 10.32
C VAL A 122 -3.44 1.27 10.51
N ASP A 123 -2.72 0.90 9.44
CA ASP A 123 -1.26 0.70 9.51
C ASP A 123 -0.52 1.99 9.88
N GLY A 124 -1.22 3.11 9.77
CA GLY A 124 -0.65 4.43 9.87
C GLY A 124 0.09 4.80 8.58
N ASP A 125 0.06 6.06 8.26
CA ASP A 125 1.02 6.64 7.36
C ASP A 125 2.02 7.42 8.21
N ARG A 126 3.25 7.33 7.86
CA ARG A 126 4.30 8.11 8.50
C ARG A 126 4.54 9.42 7.78
N ARG A 127 3.48 9.98 7.18
CA ARG A 127 3.52 11.32 6.59
C ARG A 127 4.03 12.30 7.64
N GLY A 128 5.14 12.93 7.33
CA GLY A 128 5.85 13.79 8.27
C GLY A 128 6.90 13.08 9.15
N ASN A 129 7.04 11.76 9.05
CA ASN A 129 8.15 11.07 9.70
C ASN A 129 9.39 11.14 8.81
N ILE A 130 10.48 11.65 9.36
CA ILE A 130 11.80 11.74 8.68
C ILE A 130 12.40 10.38 8.30
N ARG A 131 11.84 9.28 8.80
CA ARG A 131 12.29 7.91 8.50
C ARG A 131 11.60 7.27 7.29
N GLY A 132 10.70 8.00 6.62
CA GLY A 132 9.94 7.47 5.48
C GLY A 132 8.76 6.59 5.87
N GLY A 133 8.26 5.80 4.92
CA GLY A 133 7.16 4.87 5.09
C GLY A 133 7.57 3.54 5.73
N LEU A 134 6.63 2.63 5.85
CA LEU A 134 6.88 1.32 6.45
C LEU A 134 6.61 0.17 5.46
N ILE A 135 7.22 -0.97 5.75
CA ILE A 135 6.97 -2.23 5.03
C ILE A 135 5.77 -2.94 5.66
N VAL A 136 4.82 -3.33 4.83
CA VAL A 136 3.73 -4.23 5.19
C VAL A 136 4.16 -5.65 4.79
N ALA A 137 4.68 -6.41 5.73
CA ALA A 137 5.17 -7.76 5.48
C ALA A 137 4.01 -8.76 5.40
N LEU A 138 3.89 -9.43 4.27
CA LEU A 138 2.87 -10.44 3.98
C LEU A 138 3.54 -11.80 3.81
N LYS A 139 2.95 -12.85 4.37
CA LYS A 139 3.43 -14.21 4.20
C LYS A 139 3.03 -14.76 2.82
N ALA A 140 3.97 -15.38 2.12
CA ALA A 140 3.69 -16.08 0.86
C ALA A 140 2.65 -17.18 1.06
N LYS A 141 1.60 -17.16 0.25
CA LYS A 141 0.48 -18.13 0.26
C LYS A 141 0.31 -18.74 -1.13
N GLY A 142 -0.31 -19.93 -1.20
CA GLY A 142 -0.56 -20.62 -2.47
C GLY A 142 0.70 -20.76 -3.32
N ASP A 143 0.60 -20.45 -4.60
CA ASP A 143 1.68 -20.57 -5.58
C ASP A 143 2.89 -19.65 -5.28
N ALA A 144 2.67 -18.54 -4.58
CA ALA A 144 3.76 -17.66 -4.15
C ALA A 144 4.80 -18.35 -3.27
N LYS A 145 4.46 -19.45 -2.60
CA LYS A 145 5.43 -20.26 -1.84
C LYS A 145 6.53 -20.86 -2.71
N HIS A 146 6.26 -21.05 -3.99
CA HIS A 146 7.16 -21.65 -4.98
C HIS A 146 7.75 -20.62 -5.94
N ASP A 147 7.51 -19.34 -5.69
CA ASP A 147 8.03 -18.24 -6.52
C ASP A 147 9.55 -18.28 -6.59
N THR A 148 10.06 -18.07 -7.81
CA THR A 148 11.50 -17.94 -8.11
C THR A 148 11.80 -16.68 -8.94
N SER A 149 10.78 -15.85 -9.19
CA SER A 149 10.92 -14.62 -10.00
C SER A 149 11.58 -13.47 -9.26
N GLY A 150 11.60 -13.50 -7.92
CA GLY A 150 12.00 -12.39 -7.07
C GLY A 150 10.81 -11.56 -6.55
N PHE A 151 9.58 -11.96 -6.87
CA PHE A 151 8.40 -11.37 -6.26
C PHE A 151 8.38 -11.61 -4.74
N VAL A 152 8.69 -12.81 -4.31
CA VAL A 152 8.80 -13.18 -2.89
C VAL A 152 10.21 -12.94 -2.37
N ILE A 153 10.36 -12.16 -1.32
CA ILE A 153 11.63 -11.99 -0.60
C ILE A 153 11.96 -13.26 0.18
N ARG A 154 13.20 -13.77 -0.03
CA ARG A 154 13.67 -15.03 0.55
C ARG A 154 14.92 -14.87 1.40
#